data_fe9e313e0b81b844acb612fcf7267ada
#
_entry.id   fe9e313e0b81b844acb612fcf7267ada
#
_cell.length_a   1.000
_cell.length_b   1.000
_cell.length_c   1.000
_cell.angle_alpha   90.00
_cell.angle_beta   90.00
_cell.angle_gamma   90.00
#
_symmetry.space_group_name_H-M   'P 1'
#
loop_
_entity.id
_entity.type
_entity.pdbx_description
1 polymer ?
#
loop_
_entity_poly.entity_id
_entity_poly.type
_entity_poly.pdbx_seq_one_letter_code
_entity_poly.pdbx_strand_id
1 'polypeptide(L)'
;MANADVREYLFGKISTILGNYNISYIKWDHNRVLPFVDAEQTHGTYDLLSQLRTTHPDVEIETCSSGGGRIDFGIMKYTQRVWLSDSNDAAERLRMQYEASHFLPLSVTGSHVGPRECHTSGRIHDIGFRAWVAAQRHMGFEMDPRELTNAEQAKLKQVTQWLKDNRDWRFGADIMRLTSADPAITAEVQVSPQQDKFVAFVGLAKTLSWSCPTPIRLT
;
A
#
# COMPACT_ATOMS: atom_id res chain seq x y z
N MET A 1 -19.24 -12.82 -9.59
CA MET A 1 -18.43 -12.68 -10.82
C MET A 1 -18.55 -13.88 -11.77
N ALA A 2 -18.97 -15.07 -11.30
CA ALA A 2 -19.19 -16.23 -12.18
C ALA A 2 -20.24 -15.98 -13.28
N ASN A 3 -21.31 -15.23 -13.01
CA ASN A 3 -22.35 -14.90 -13.98
C ASN A 3 -21.86 -13.86 -15.00
N ALA A 4 -21.94 -14.20 -16.31
CA ALA A 4 -21.50 -13.36 -17.41
C ALA A 4 -22.32 -12.06 -17.54
N ASP A 5 -23.64 -12.13 -17.36
CA ASP A 5 -24.52 -10.96 -17.48
C ASP A 5 -24.20 -9.91 -16.39
N VAL A 6 -23.83 -10.38 -15.20
CA VAL A 6 -23.39 -9.49 -14.09
C VAL A 6 -22.07 -8.82 -14.44
N ARG A 7 -21.13 -9.54 -15.04
CA ARG A 7 -19.84 -8.96 -15.48
C ARG A 7 -20.06 -7.91 -16.57
N GLU A 8 -20.89 -8.21 -17.56
CA GLU A 8 -21.21 -7.27 -18.64
C GLU A 8 -21.88 -6.00 -18.11
N TYR A 9 -22.85 -6.16 -17.22
CA TYR A 9 -23.51 -5.03 -16.55
C TYR A 9 -22.50 -4.16 -15.80
N LEU A 10 -21.64 -4.75 -14.97
CA LEU A 10 -20.62 -4.01 -14.20
C LEU A 10 -19.61 -3.35 -15.11
N PHE A 11 -19.12 -4.06 -16.14
CA PHE A 11 -18.21 -3.48 -17.13
C PHE A 11 -18.81 -2.24 -17.79
N GLY A 12 -20.06 -2.31 -18.26
CA GLY A 12 -20.75 -1.18 -18.87
C GLY A 12 -20.89 0.01 -17.93
N LYS A 13 -21.26 -0.23 -16.65
CA LYS A 13 -21.42 0.85 -15.66
C LYS A 13 -20.08 1.50 -15.30
N ILE A 14 -19.06 0.71 -15.07
CA ILE A 14 -17.72 1.22 -14.72
C ILE A 14 -17.12 1.97 -15.91
N SER A 15 -17.18 1.40 -17.12
CA SER A 15 -16.68 2.05 -18.34
C SER A 15 -17.38 3.38 -18.61
N THR A 16 -18.69 3.47 -18.34
CA THR A 16 -19.42 4.75 -18.43
C THR A 16 -18.88 5.79 -17.46
N ILE A 17 -18.59 5.38 -16.22
CA ILE A 17 -18.00 6.30 -15.21
C ILE A 17 -16.60 6.72 -15.64
N LEU A 18 -15.73 5.79 -16.01
CA LEU A 18 -14.36 6.07 -16.42
C LEU A 18 -14.28 6.92 -17.69
N GLY A 19 -15.24 6.79 -18.61
CA GLY A 19 -15.33 7.60 -19.81
C GLY A 19 -15.86 9.03 -19.59
N ASN A 20 -16.70 9.21 -18.57
CA ASN A 20 -17.33 10.51 -18.28
C ASN A 20 -16.55 11.38 -17.29
N TYR A 21 -15.66 10.80 -16.51
CA TYR A 21 -14.90 11.50 -15.48
C TYR A 21 -13.40 11.27 -15.66
N ASN A 22 -12.62 12.27 -15.31
CA ASN A 22 -11.15 12.18 -15.33
C ASN A 22 -10.64 11.38 -14.13
N ILE A 23 -10.76 10.04 -14.22
CA ILE A 23 -10.33 9.10 -13.21
C ILE A 23 -9.12 8.33 -13.73
N SER A 24 -7.99 8.44 -13.05
CA SER A 24 -6.74 7.74 -13.39
C SER A 24 -6.42 6.56 -12.46
N TYR A 25 -7.24 6.35 -11.42
CA TYR A 25 -7.00 5.32 -10.42
C TYR A 25 -8.31 4.86 -9.79
N ILE A 26 -8.45 3.55 -9.59
CA ILE A 26 -9.55 2.94 -8.85
C ILE A 26 -9.02 1.91 -7.86
N LYS A 27 -9.60 1.86 -6.67
CA LYS A 27 -9.42 0.78 -5.70
C LYS A 27 -10.59 -0.20 -5.85
N TRP A 28 -10.27 -1.43 -6.21
CA TRP A 28 -11.24 -2.50 -6.45
C TRP A 28 -11.36 -3.35 -5.20
N ASP A 29 -12.39 -3.10 -4.43
CA ASP A 29 -12.60 -3.78 -3.17
C ASP A 29 -13.66 -4.88 -3.27
N HIS A 30 -13.60 -5.84 -2.33
CA HIS A 30 -14.60 -6.88 -2.15
C HIS A 30 -14.67 -7.30 -0.66
N ASN A 31 -15.65 -6.79 0.05
CA ASN A 31 -15.81 -6.93 1.50
C ASN A 31 -16.96 -7.88 1.89
N ARG A 32 -17.27 -8.86 1.04
CA ARG A 32 -18.36 -9.79 1.28
C ARG A 32 -17.88 -11.23 1.34
N VAL A 33 -18.26 -11.93 2.39
CA VAL A 33 -18.14 -13.39 2.44
C VAL A 33 -19.11 -14.00 1.44
N LEU A 34 -18.59 -14.82 0.53
CA LEU A 34 -19.40 -15.62 -0.40
C LEU A 34 -19.68 -16.97 0.23
N PRO A 35 -20.95 -17.41 0.32
CA PRO A 35 -21.29 -18.70 0.92
C PRO A 35 -20.76 -19.89 0.12
N PHE A 36 -20.59 -19.70 -1.19
CA PHE A 36 -19.99 -20.67 -2.10
C PHE A 36 -18.90 -19.97 -2.91
N VAL A 37 -17.67 -20.37 -2.66
CA VAL A 37 -16.50 -19.88 -3.39
C VAL A 37 -16.06 -20.96 -4.35
N ASP A 38 -16.04 -20.63 -5.64
CA ASP A 38 -15.52 -21.51 -6.69
C ASP A 38 -14.50 -20.77 -7.58
N ALA A 39 -13.82 -21.51 -8.40
CA ALA A 39 -12.83 -20.97 -9.33
C ALA A 39 -13.46 -19.99 -10.34
N GLU A 40 -14.73 -20.16 -10.69
CA GLU A 40 -15.44 -19.32 -11.65
C GLU A 40 -15.61 -17.88 -11.15
N GLN A 41 -15.78 -17.69 -9.83
CA GLN A 41 -15.80 -16.35 -9.21
C GLN A 41 -14.47 -15.63 -9.42
N THR A 42 -13.37 -16.32 -9.21
CA THR A 42 -12.02 -15.78 -9.40
C THR A 42 -11.74 -15.47 -10.86
N HIS A 43 -12.00 -16.43 -11.75
CA HIS A 43 -11.83 -16.24 -13.19
C HIS A 43 -12.71 -15.11 -13.73
N GLY A 44 -13.97 -15.05 -13.31
CA GLY A 44 -14.86 -13.95 -13.70
C GLY A 44 -14.41 -12.59 -13.21
N THR A 45 -13.74 -12.50 -12.05
CA THR A 45 -13.10 -11.26 -11.60
C THR A 45 -11.94 -10.88 -12.49
N TYR A 46 -11.08 -11.83 -12.85
CA TYR A 46 -9.95 -11.59 -13.75
C TYR A 46 -10.43 -11.16 -15.15
N ASP A 47 -11.46 -11.80 -15.68
CA ASP A 47 -12.06 -11.44 -16.99
C ASP A 47 -12.54 -9.99 -16.99
N LEU A 48 -13.28 -9.57 -15.96
CA LEU A 48 -13.76 -8.18 -15.84
C LEU A 48 -12.61 -7.18 -15.75
N LEU A 49 -11.61 -7.46 -14.91
CA LEU A 49 -10.44 -6.58 -14.77
C LEU A 49 -9.60 -6.53 -16.05
N SER A 50 -9.47 -7.64 -16.76
CA SER A 50 -8.82 -7.70 -18.07
C SER A 50 -9.52 -6.81 -19.11
N GLN A 51 -10.85 -6.87 -19.16
CA GLN A 51 -11.64 -6.02 -20.05
C GLN A 51 -11.50 -4.53 -19.71
N LEU A 52 -11.58 -4.18 -18.40
CA LEU A 52 -11.41 -2.81 -17.94
C LEU A 52 -10.02 -2.27 -18.31
N ARG A 53 -8.96 -3.02 -18.10
CA ARG A 53 -7.60 -2.62 -18.46
C ARG A 53 -7.37 -2.45 -19.96
N THR A 54 -8.01 -3.30 -20.77
CA THR A 54 -7.92 -3.20 -22.22
C THR A 54 -8.65 -1.95 -22.74
N THR A 55 -9.81 -1.64 -22.15
CA THR A 55 -10.64 -0.50 -22.56
C THR A 55 -10.15 0.82 -21.98
N HIS A 56 -9.61 0.80 -20.77
CA HIS A 56 -9.13 1.98 -20.02
C HIS A 56 -7.67 1.79 -19.56
N PRO A 57 -6.70 1.74 -20.51
CA PRO A 57 -5.31 1.39 -20.22
C PRO A 57 -4.61 2.38 -19.29
N ASP A 58 -5.05 3.64 -19.26
CA ASP A 58 -4.49 4.71 -18.46
C ASP A 58 -5.02 4.74 -17.00
N VAL A 59 -5.97 3.85 -16.68
CA VAL A 59 -6.51 3.75 -15.32
C VAL A 59 -5.78 2.67 -14.53
N GLU A 60 -5.10 3.08 -13.46
CA GLU A 60 -4.49 2.12 -12.52
C GLU A 60 -5.55 1.47 -11.64
N ILE A 61 -5.37 0.17 -11.35
CA ILE A 61 -6.25 -0.60 -10.48
C ILE A 61 -5.45 -1.11 -9.28
N GLU A 62 -5.94 -0.83 -8.06
CA GLU A 62 -5.48 -1.45 -6.82
C GLU A 62 -6.45 -2.53 -6.39
N THR A 63 -5.96 -3.74 -6.14
CA THR A 63 -6.80 -4.82 -5.59
C THR A 63 -6.89 -4.70 -4.07
N CYS A 64 -8.11 -4.82 -3.56
CA CYS A 64 -8.44 -4.93 -2.15
C CYS A 64 -9.53 -5.98 -1.98
N SER A 65 -9.47 -6.74 -0.91
CA SER A 65 -10.55 -7.65 -0.49
C SER A 65 -10.47 -7.82 1.02
N SER A 66 -11.16 -6.96 1.75
CA SER A 66 -11.00 -6.82 3.20
C SER A 66 -9.51 -6.74 3.58
N GLY A 67 -8.80 -5.81 2.96
CA GLY A 67 -7.34 -5.77 2.98
C GLY A 67 -6.70 -6.74 1.99
N GLY A 68 -5.80 -7.59 2.47
CA GLY A 68 -4.97 -8.48 1.68
C GLY A 68 -5.62 -9.80 1.23
N GLY A 69 -6.93 -9.98 1.38
CA GLY A 69 -7.61 -11.24 1.11
C GLY A 69 -7.56 -11.73 -0.36
N ARG A 70 -7.11 -10.88 -1.28
CA ARG A 70 -6.97 -11.20 -2.71
C ARG A 70 -5.59 -10.81 -3.24
N ILE A 71 -4.54 -11.17 -2.52
CA ILE A 71 -3.17 -11.00 -2.98
C ILE A 71 -2.68 -12.34 -3.51
N ASP A 72 -2.67 -12.46 -4.84
CA ASP A 72 -2.11 -13.59 -5.56
C ASP A 72 -1.46 -13.11 -6.88
N PHE A 73 -0.61 -13.95 -7.47
CA PHE A 73 0.06 -13.59 -8.73
C PHE A 73 -0.90 -13.55 -9.93
N GLY A 74 -2.09 -14.16 -9.82
CA GLY A 74 -3.12 -14.10 -10.86
C GLY A 74 -3.72 -12.71 -10.97
N ILE A 75 -4.12 -12.11 -9.82
CA ILE A 75 -4.68 -10.76 -9.79
C ILE A 75 -3.67 -9.70 -10.23
N MET A 76 -2.38 -9.89 -9.93
CA MET A 76 -1.31 -8.95 -10.29
C MET A 76 -1.08 -8.81 -11.80
N LYS A 77 -1.64 -9.69 -12.63
CA LYS A 77 -1.68 -9.51 -14.08
C LYS A 77 -2.61 -8.37 -14.50
N TYR A 78 -3.58 -8.05 -13.67
CA TYR A 78 -4.66 -7.11 -13.97
C TYR A 78 -4.65 -5.87 -13.09
N THR A 79 -3.82 -5.85 -12.05
CA THR A 79 -3.74 -4.74 -11.11
C THR A 79 -2.31 -4.24 -10.96
N GLN A 80 -2.14 -2.95 -10.74
CA GLN A 80 -0.84 -2.32 -10.52
C GLN A 80 -0.44 -2.31 -9.05
N ARG A 81 -1.45 -2.37 -8.15
CA ARG A 81 -1.21 -2.29 -6.71
C ARG A 81 -2.05 -3.29 -5.94
N VAL A 82 -1.56 -3.62 -4.76
CA VAL A 82 -2.25 -4.44 -3.78
C VAL A 82 -2.36 -3.69 -2.45
N TRP A 83 -3.51 -3.79 -1.81
CA TRP A 83 -3.75 -3.27 -0.46
C TRP A 83 -3.47 -4.37 0.55
N LEU A 84 -2.45 -4.19 1.40
CA LEU A 84 -1.96 -5.25 2.30
C LEU A 84 -2.92 -5.54 3.46
N SER A 85 -3.57 -4.52 3.99
CA SER A 85 -4.43 -4.64 5.17
C SER A 85 -5.25 -3.37 5.36
N ASP A 86 -6.45 -3.48 5.91
CA ASP A 86 -7.28 -2.34 6.31
C ASP A 86 -6.83 -1.71 7.64
N SER A 87 -5.86 -2.33 8.35
CA SER A 87 -5.23 -1.66 9.49
C SER A 87 -4.30 -0.55 9.01
N ASN A 88 -4.59 0.68 9.43
CA ASN A 88 -3.75 1.87 9.22
C ASN A 88 -2.94 2.24 10.47
N ASP A 89 -2.82 1.34 11.44
CA ASP A 89 -1.90 1.50 12.56
C ASP A 89 -0.46 1.53 12.05
N ALA A 90 0.23 2.65 12.25
CA ALA A 90 1.57 2.84 11.68
C ALA A 90 2.61 1.85 12.21
N ALA A 91 2.50 1.40 13.47
CA ALA A 91 3.41 0.41 14.02
C ALA A 91 3.15 -0.99 13.43
N GLU A 92 1.88 -1.34 13.19
CA GLU A 92 1.53 -2.58 12.48
C GLU A 92 1.94 -2.51 11.02
N ARG A 93 1.67 -1.38 10.33
CA ARG A 93 2.07 -1.15 8.94
C ARG A 93 3.57 -1.28 8.74
N LEU A 94 4.37 -0.75 9.65
CA LEU A 94 5.83 -0.88 9.58
C LEU A 94 6.25 -2.36 9.48
N ARG A 95 5.66 -3.24 10.30
CA ARG A 95 5.93 -4.67 10.25
C ARG A 95 5.33 -5.35 9.01
N MET A 96 4.06 -5.08 8.70
CA MET A 96 3.39 -5.67 7.54
C MET A 96 4.12 -5.38 6.23
N GLN A 97 4.57 -4.15 6.04
CA GLN A 97 5.31 -3.74 4.84
C GLN A 97 6.67 -4.43 4.74
N TYR A 98 7.37 -4.56 5.86
CA TYR A 98 8.63 -5.29 5.93
C TYR A 98 8.44 -6.77 5.57
N GLU A 99 7.46 -7.44 6.18
CA GLU A 99 7.17 -8.85 5.91
C GLU A 99 6.68 -9.06 4.46
N ALA A 100 5.80 -8.20 3.96
CA ALA A 100 5.31 -8.28 2.59
C ALA A 100 6.43 -8.11 1.55
N SER A 101 7.50 -7.39 1.87
CA SER A 101 8.63 -7.17 0.97
C SER A 101 9.45 -8.44 0.66
N HIS A 102 9.18 -9.56 1.35
CA HIS A 102 9.73 -10.86 0.97
C HIS A 102 9.13 -11.39 -0.33
N PHE A 103 7.91 -10.96 -0.69
CA PHE A 103 7.14 -11.50 -1.81
C PHE A 103 6.72 -10.43 -2.82
N LEU A 104 6.62 -9.18 -2.38
CA LEU A 104 6.06 -8.09 -3.16
C LEU A 104 7.07 -6.95 -3.30
N PRO A 105 7.36 -6.51 -4.54
CA PRO A 105 8.23 -5.35 -4.75
C PRO A 105 7.56 -4.07 -4.24
N LEU A 106 8.39 -3.04 -4.03
CA LEU A 106 7.96 -1.73 -3.56
C LEU A 106 6.89 -1.11 -4.48
N SER A 107 7.04 -1.30 -5.78
CA SER A 107 6.18 -0.72 -6.81
C SER A 107 4.72 -1.15 -6.76
N VAL A 108 4.38 -2.25 -6.08
CA VAL A 108 3.01 -2.78 -6.07
C VAL A 108 2.29 -2.59 -4.73
N THR A 109 2.95 -2.08 -3.69
CA THR A 109 2.34 -1.98 -2.35
C THR A 109 1.93 -0.57 -2.00
N GLY A 110 0.69 -0.41 -1.51
CA GLY A 110 0.15 0.86 -1.00
C GLY A 110 0.23 0.96 0.53
N SER A 111 0.35 2.19 1.02
CA SER A 111 0.28 2.51 2.44
C SER A 111 -0.33 3.89 2.66
N HIS A 112 -1.21 4.03 3.64
CA HIS A 112 -1.87 5.30 3.91
C HIS A 112 -1.46 5.91 5.24
N VAL A 113 -1.45 7.23 5.29
CA VAL A 113 -1.46 7.97 6.55
C VAL A 113 -2.86 7.90 7.10
N GLY A 114 -3.08 7.07 8.11
CA GLY A 114 -4.37 6.89 8.76
C GLY A 114 -4.74 8.03 9.71
N PRO A 115 -5.92 7.97 10.37
CA PRO A 115 -6.36 8.95 11.35
C PRO A 115 -5.43 9.00 12.56
N ARG A 116 -5.53 10.07 13.38
CA ARG A 116 -4.70 10.25 14.57
C ARG A 116 -4.84 9.08 15.53
N GLU A 117 -6.06 8.73 15.87
CA GLU A 117 -6.40 7.51 16.59
C GLU A 117 -6.79 6.45 15.56
N CYS A 118 -6.03 5.36 15.53
CA CYS A 118 -6.26 4.28 14.58
C CYS A 118 -7.56 3.54 14.93
N HIS A 119 -8.49 3.45 13.98
CA HIS A 119 -9.81 2.84 14.17
C HIS A 119 -9.76 1.33 14.48
N THR A 120 -8.67 0.62 14.11
CA THR A 120 -8.53 -0.82 14.38
C THR A 120 -7.87 -1.12 15.72
N SER A 121 -6.92 -0.29 16.16
CA SER A 121 -6.10 -0.57 17.34
C SER A 121 -6.33 0.42 18.49
N GLY A 122 -6.95 1.59 18.23
CA GLY A 122 -7.07 2.70 19.19
C GLY A 122 -5.75 3.39 19.52
N ARG A 123 -4.65 3.03 18.86
CA ARG A 123 -3.35 3.68 19.11
C ARG A 123 -3.27 5.05 18.48
N ILE A 124 -2.58 5.94 19.17
CA ILE A 124 -2.29 7.29 18.71
C ILE A 124 -0.79 7.38 18.41
N HIS A 125 -0.45 7.74 17.20
CA HIS A 125 0.91 7.94 16.75
C HIS A 125 1.14 9.38 16.27
N ASP A 126 2.37 9.87 16.44
CA ASP A 126 2.81 11.14 15.87
C ASP A 126 2.63 11.16 14.34
N ILE A 127 2.30 12.35 13.82
CA ILE A 127 2.04 12.51 12.38
C ILE A 127 3.29 12.20 11.54
N GLY A 128 4.48 12.52 12.04
CA GLY A 128 5.75 12.23 11.35
C GLY A 128 5.97 10.73 11.24
N PHE A 129 5.73 9.97 12.32
CA PHE A 129 5.82 8.50 12.27
C PHE A 129 4.83 7.90 11.27
N ARG A 130 3.53 8.29 11.33
CA ARG A 130 2.51 7.84 10.37
C ARG A 130 2.90 8.15 8.92
N ALA A 131 3.39 9.37 8.68
CA ALA A 131 3.79 9.83 7.36
C ALA A 131 5.00 9.08 6.80
N TRP A 132 6.06 8.88 7.61
CA TRP A 132 7.25 8.17 7.17
C TRP A 132 7.02 6.67 6.96
N VAL A 133 6.14 6.06 7.74
CA VAL A 133 5.73 4.67 7.50
C VAL A 133 4.97 4.56 6.18
N ALA A 134 4.01 5.45 5.91
CA ALA A 134 3.28 5.46 4.65
C ALA A 134 4.20 5.76 3.45
N ALA A 135 5.16 6.68 3.61
CA ALA A 135 6.11 7.05 2.57
C ALA A 135 7.08 5.93 2.15
N GLN A 136 7.17 4.83 2.90
CA GLN A 136 7.94 3.66 2.47
C GLN A 136 7.36 2.99 1.23
N ARG A 137 6.07 3.18 0.94
CA ARG A 137 5.33 2.56 -0.18
C ARG A 137 4.62 3.64 -1.01
N HIS A 138 3.67 3.25 -1.87
CA HIS A 138 2.76 4.21 -2.50
C HIS A 138 1.90 4.88 -1.44
N MET A 139 2.25 6.13 -1.14
CA MET A 139 1.63 6.88 -0.05
C MET A 139 0.27 7.42 -0.45
N GLY A 140 -0.72 7.21 0.40
CA GLY A 140 -2.04 7.82 0.34
C GLY A 140 -2.44 8.44 1.69
N PHE A 141 -3.63 9.04 1.73
CA PHE A 141 -4.21 9.66 2.92
C PHE A 141 -5.59 9.08 3.17
N GLU A 142 -5.82 8.60 4.40
CA GLU A 142 -7.08 8.02 4.85
C GLU A 142 -7.45 8.63 6.19
N MET A 143 -7.67 9.93 6.20
CA MET A 143 -8.01 10.73 7.38
C MET A 143 -8.77 11.99 6.98
N ASP A 144 -9.44 12.62 7.93
CA ASP A 144 -10.06 13.93 7.72
C ASP A 144 -8.97 15.02 7.79
N PRO A 145 -8.67 15.74 6.69
CA PRO A 145 -7.64 16.77 6.70
C PRO A 145 -8.00 17.98 7.57
N ARG A 146 -9.27 18.15 7.96
CA ARG A 146 -9.74 19.24 8.84
C ARG A 146 -9.30 19.05 10.29
N GLU A 147 -8.94 17.83 10.70
CA GLU A 147 -8.44 17.51 12.04
C GLU A 147 -6.95 17.84 12.23
N LEU A 148 -6.25 18.17 11.15
CA LEU A 148 -4.82 18.45 11.18
C LEU A 148 -4.52 19.85 11.71
N THR A 149 -3.61 19.93 12.67
CA THR A 149 -2.99 21.19 13.08
C THR A 149 -2.08 21.73 11.97
N ASN A 150 -1.77 23.02 12.02
CA ASN A 150 -0.81 23.64 11.08
C ASN A 150 0.56 22.94 11.08
N ALA A 151 1.05 22.51 12.24
CA ALA A 151 2.30 21.78 12.34
C ALA A 151 2.24 20.40 11.68
N GLU A 152 1.14 19.68 11.85
CA GLU A 152 0.91 18.38 11.18
C GLU A 152 0.80 18.54 9.67
N GLN A 153 0.09 19.55 9.18
CA GLN A 153 0.00 19.87 7.76
C GLN A 153 1.39 20.18 7.16
N ALA A 154 2.21 20.97 7.87
CA ALA A 154 3.57 21.29 7.45
C ALA A 154 4.45 20.02 7.36
N LYS A 155 4.33 19.12 8.36
CA LYS A 155 5.05 17.84 8.37
C LYS A 155 4.62 16.95 7.20
N LEU A 156 3.31 16.80 6.95
CA LEU A 156 2.80 16.02 5.81
C LEU A 156 3.26 16.59 4.48
N LYS A 157 3.23 17.92 4.32
CA LYS A 157 3.73 18.60 3.12
C LYS A 157 5.22 18.29 2.89
N GLN A 158 6.04 18.32 3.95
CA GLN A 158 7.46 17.98 3.88
C GLN A 158 7.68 16.55 3.38
N VAL A 159 7.01 15.57 4.00
CA VAL A 159 7.17 14.14 3.65
C VAL A 159 6.62 13.87 2.24
N THR A 160 5.49 14.45 1.89
CA THR A 160 4.90 14.31 0.54
C THR A 160 5.81 14.92 -0.54
N GLN A 161 6.43 16.08 -0.25
CA GLN A 161 7.37 16.68 -1.20
C GLN A 161 8.60 15.78 -1.39
N TRP A 162 9.18 15.30 -0.27
CA TRP A 162 10.29 14.35 -0.34
C TRP A 162 9.94 13.11 -1.18
N LEU A 163 8.73 12.55 -1.00
CA LEU A 163 8.27 11.41 -1.78
C LEU A 163 8.20 11.74 -3.29
N LYS A 164 7.63 12.90 -3.64
CA LYS A 164 7.52 13.36 -5.04
C LYS A 164 8.90 13.52 -5.69
N ASP A 165 9.85 14.05 -4.95
CA ASP A 165 11.21 14.31 -5.44
C ASP A 165 12.03 13.01 -5.64
N ASN A 166 11.61 11.93 -4.99
CA ASN A 166 12.33 10.66 -5.00
C ASN A 166 11.58 9.49 -5.67
N ARG A 167 10.30 9.64 -6.01
CA ARG A 167 9.45 8.54 -6.49
C ARG A 167 9.97 7.87 -7.76
N ASP A 168 10.58 8.64 -8.68
CA ASP A 168 10.97 8.15 -10.00
C ASP A 168 12.01 7.04 -9.92
N TRP A 169 12.95 7.15 -8.98
CA TRP A 169 13.94 6.09 -8.76
C TRP A 169 13.48 5.06 -7.74
N ARG A 170 12.68 5.49 -6.73
CA ARG A 170 12.30 4.61 -5.62
C ARG A 170 11.34 3.50 -6.02
N PHE A 171 10.35 3.76 -6.86
CA PHE A 171 9.41 2.72 -7.25
C PHE A 171 10.02 1.62 -8.15
N GLY A 172 11.21 1.86 -8.69
CA GLY A 172 12.03 0.84 -9.32
C GLY A 172 13.13 0.26 -8.41
N ALA A 173 13.20 0.67 -7.14
CA ALA A 173 14.27 0.30 -6.23
C ALA A 173 14.16 -1.14 -5.72
N ASP A 174 15.28 -1.75 -5.48
CA ASP A 174 15.40 -3.00 -4.74
C ASP A 174 15.29 -2.75 -3.25
N ILE A 175 14.64 -3.67 -2.52
CA ILE A 175 14.54 -3.62 -1.05
C ILE A 175 15.53 -4.59 -0.44
N MET A 176 16.47 -4.05 0.32
CA MET A 176 17.36 -4.82 1.18
C MET A 176 16.85 -4.77 2.62
N ARG A 177 16.46 -5.90 3.16
CA ARG A 177 16.01 -6.02 4.55
C ARG A 177 17.23 -6.19 5.45
N LEU A 178 17.32 -5.34 6.47
CA LEU A 178 18.39 -5.40 7.45
C LEU A 178 17.94 -6.17 8.69
N THR A 179 18.79 -7.00 9.21
CA THR A 179 18.52 -7.76 10.43
C THR A 179 19.00 -6.96 11.64
N SER A 180 18.13 -6.84 12.65
CA SER A 180 18.49 -6.31 13.97
C SER A 180 18.47 -7.43 15.00
N ALA A 181 19.37 -7.35 15.98
CA ALA A 181 19.36 -8.21 17.16
C ALA A 181 18.14 -7.94 18.07
N ASP A 182 17.58 -6.71 18.01
CA ASP A 182 16.34 -6.36 18.74
C ASP A 182 15.14 -6.50 17.79
N PRO A 183 14.20 -7.42 18.09
CA PRO A 183 13.01 -7.64 17.27
C PRO A 183 12.02 -6.47 17.29
N ALA A 184 12.25 -5.43 18.10
CA ALA A 184 11.49 -4.18 18.06
C ALA A 184 11.86 -3.31 16.86
N ILE A 185 13.05 -3.51 16.30
CA ILE A 185 13.58 -2.70 15.19
C ILE A 185 13.25 -3.37 13.86
N THR A 186 12.60 -2.62 12.98
CA THR A 186 12.40 -2.97 11.58
C THR A 186 13.23 -2.02 10.73
N ALA A 187 14.09 -2.58 9.85
CA ALA A 187 14.97 -1.79 9.02
C ALA A 187 15.03 -2.31 7.60
N GLU A 188 14.93 -1.41 6.63
CA GLU A 188 15.11 -1.70 5.21
C GLU A 188 15.90 -0.59 4.53
N VAL A 189 16.62 -0.96 3.48
CA VAL A 189 17.26 -0.02 2.56
C VAL A 189 16.65 -0.20 1.19
N GLN A 190 16.25 0.89 0.57
CA GLN A 190 15.77 0.93 -0.81
C GLN A 190 16.90 1.50 -1.66
N VAL A 191 17.36 0.73 -2.66
CA VAL A 191 18.51 1.08 -3.52
C VAL A 191 18.03 1.29 -4.93
N SER A 192 18.43 2.41 -5.55
CA SER A 192 18.09 2.70 -6.95
C SER A 192 18.61 1.62 -7.90
N PRO A 193 17.94 1.41 -9.06
CA PRO A 193 18.41 0.44 -10.06
C PRO A 193 19.86 0.71 -10.53
N GLN A 194 20.28 1.97 -10.52
CA GLN A 194 21.63 2.40 -10.89
C GLN A 194 22.64 2.29 -9.73
N GLN A 195 22.20 1.95 -8.54
CA GLN A 195 22.98 1.86 -7.30
C GLN A 195 23.73 3.15 -6.91
N ASP A 196 23.23 4.30 -7.37
CA ASP A 196 23.78 5.63 -7.10
C ASP A 196 23.04 6.39 -5.99
N LYS A 197 21.88 5.88 -5.59
CA LYS A 197 21.01 6.46 -4.55
C LYS A 197 20.46 5.37 -3.66
N PHE A 198 20.31 5.71 -2.39
CA PHE A 198 19.60 4.84 -1.44
C PHE A 198 18.89 5.66 -0.38
N VAL A 199 17.92 5.04 0.26
CA VAL A 199 17.29 5.52 1.49
C VAL A 199 17.15 4.38 2.47
N ALA A 200 17.51 4.61 3.72
CA ALA A 200 17.34 3.67 4.81
C ALA A 200 16.14 4.09 5.68
N PHE A 201 15.23 3.17 5.91
CA PHE A 201 14.13 3.31 6.85
C PHE A 201 14.39 2.43 8.06
N VAL A 202 14.46 3.05 9.23
CA VAL A 202 14.64 2.36 10.51
C VAL A 202 13.51 2.79 11.43
N GLY A 203 12.71 1.85 11.87
CA GLY A 203 11.54 2.11 12.69
C GLY A 203 11.45 1.20 13.89
N LEU A 204 10.77 1.70 14.95
CA LEU A 204 10.43 0.94 16.13
C LEU A 204 8.96 0.52 16.04
N ALA A 205 8.72 -0.78 15.92
CA ALA A 205 7.37 -1.34 15.92
C ALA A 205 6.81 -1.58 17.33
N LYS A 206 7.69 -1.63 18.33
CA LYS A 206 7.35 -1.80 19.76
C LYS A 206 8.48 -1.27 20.63
N THR A 207 8.31 -1.33 21.94
CA THR A 207 9.38 -0.95 22.90
C THR A 207 10.62 -1.81 22.69
N LEU A 208 11.78 -1.18 22.74
CA LEU A 208 13.08 -1.86 22.68
C LEU A 208 13.21 -2.90 23.79
N SER A 209 13.82 -4.03 23.48
CA SER A 209 14.13 -5.08 24.43
C SER A 209 15.38 -4.72 25.29
N TRP A 210 16.20 -3.81 24.79
CA TRP A 210 17.48 -3.41 25.40
C TRP A 210 17.51 -1.90 25.64
N SER A 211 18.13 -1.50 26.75
CA SER A 211 18.35 -0.07 27.05
C SER A 211 19.36 0.59 26.09
N CYS A 212 20.22 -0.21 25.47
CA CYS A 212 21.17 0.24 24.47
C CYS A 212 21.16 -0.78 23.30
N PRO A 213 20.39 -0.53 22.24
CA PRO A 213 20.31 -1.45 21.12
C PRO A 213 21.63 -1.51 20.36
N THR A 214 21.91 -2.68 19.78
CA THR A 214 23.06 -2.87 18.90
C THR A 214 22.93 -1.97 17.67
N PRO A 215 24.01 -1.33 17.21
CA PRO A 215 23.99 -0.55 15.98
C PRO A 215 23.54 -1.39 14.78
N ILE A 216 22.70 -0.81 13.93
CA ILE A 216 22.36 -1.40 12.63
C ILE A 216 23.51 -1.11 11.68
N ARG A 217 24.07 -2.15 11.06
CA ARG A 217 25.13 -2.02 10.08
C ARG A 217 24.56 -2.03 8.68
N LEU A 218 24.95 -1.06 7.88
CA LEU A 218 24.73 -1.01 6.44
C LEU A 218 26.00 -1.57 5.77
N THR A 219 26.01 -2.87 5.57
CA THR A 219 27.15 -3.57 4.90
C THR A 219 26.70 -4.24 3.64
#